data_3e007d4ec3917b51ed0b2755b63e0759
#
_entry.id   3e007d4ec3917b51ed0b2755b63e0759
#
_cell.length_a   1.000
_cell.length_b   1.000
_cell.length_c   1.000
_cell.angle_alpha   90.00
_cell.angle_beta   90.00
_cell.angle_gamma   90.00
#
_symmetry.space_group_name_H-M   'P 1'
#
loop_
_entity.id
_entity.type
_entity.pdbx_description
1 polymer ?
#
loop_
_entity_poly.entity_id
_entity_poly.type
_entity_poly.pdbx_seq_one_letter_code
_entity_poly.pdbx_strand_id
1 'polypeptide(L)'
;MEDMWLAFAQRKSCHHREALMELGYINWTMHRTNFEVGDIVFLFMSDERKVAFKTKVVAKDCDRTDIAYWQVRPNMHFTYKLELVKEYTGNKLDEDELIQHGFKGGRSIQHPLKNNVELLSYIDSVFEED
;
A
#
# COMPACT_ATOMS: atom_id res chain seq x y z
N MET A 1 3.64 -5.47 -18.43
CA MET A 1 2.82 -6.10 -17.38
C MET A 1 3.08 -5.40 -16.07
N GLU A 2 2.01 -5.05 -15.37
CA GLU A 2 2.14 -4.44 -14.06
C GLU A 2 2.50 -5.47 -12.99
N ASP A 3 3.33 -5.06 -12.06
CA ASP A 3 3.63 -5.87 -10.88
C ASP A 3 2.70 -5.50 -9.74
N MET A 4 2.59 -6.39 -8.76
CA MET A 4 1.80 -6.15 -7.56
C MET A 4 2.72 -6.19 -6.35
N TRP A 5 2.51 -5.27 -5.43
CA TRP A 5 3.36 -5.06 -4.26
C TRP A 5 2.52 -5.03 -2.99
N LEU A 6 3.15 -5.41 -1.89
CA LEU A 6 2.59 -5.20 -0.55
C LEU A 6 3.48 -4.20 0.16
N ALA A 7 2.91 -3.08 0.58
CA ALA A 7 3.65 -2.03 1.27
C ALA A 7 3.04 -1.80 2.64
N PHE A 8 3.89 -1.46 3.62
CA PHE A 8 3.48 -1.30 5.01
C PHE A 8 3.33 0.18 5.31
N ALA A 9 2.12 0.61 5.62
CA ALA A 9 1.80 1.99 5.96
C ALA A 9 1.81 2.16 7.48
N GLN A 10 2.73 3.00 7.98
CA GLN A 10 2.91 3.20 9.42
C GLN A 10 2.19 4.46 9.86
N ARG A 11 1.17 4.31 10.72
CA ARG A 11 0.36 5.42 11.18
C ARG A 11 1.16 6.44 11.99
N LYS A 12 2.17 6.01 12.71
CA LYS A 12 3.00 6.95 13.46
C LYS A 12 3.80 7.90 12.56
N SER A 13 3.97 7.54 11.29
CA SER A 13 4.68 8.38 10.32
C SER A 13 3.72 9.24 9.51
N CYS A 14 2.55 8.70 9.17
CA CYS A 14 1.60 9.37 8.27
C CYS A 14 0.21 8.80 8.47
N HIS A 15 -0.79 9.66 8.43
CA HIS A 15 -2.19 9.26 8.47
C HIS A 15 -2.65 8.86 7.07
N HIS A 16 -2.18 7.71 6.59
CA HIS A 16 -2.44 7.25 5.22
C HIS A 16 -3.92 7.07 4.92
N ARG A 17 -4.68 6.51 5.87
CA ARG A 17 -6.12 6.29 5.67
C ARG A 17 -6.84 7.61 5.41
N GLU A 18 -6.59 8.60 6.26
CA GLU A 18 -7.25 9.89 6.12
C GLU A 18 -6.87 10.55 4.79
N ALA A 19 -5.61 10.47 4.40
CA ALA A 19 -5.15 11.03 3.11
C ALA A 19 -5.86 10.35 1.94
N LEU A 20 -5.91 9.01 1.94
CA LEU A 20 -6.57 8.27 0.86
C LEU A 20 -8.06 8.59 0.77
N MET A 21 -8.74 8.69 1.93
CA MET A 21 -10.18 8.97 1.93
C MET A 21 -10.49 10.40 1.54
N GLU A 22 -9.65 11.35 1.89
CA GLU A 22 -9.92 12.76 1.62
C GLU A 22 -9.35 13.25 0.30
N LEU A 23 -8.14 12.78 -0.08
CA LEU A 23 -7.47 13.20 -1.32
C LEU A 23 -7.68 12.21 -2.46
N GLY A 24 -7.92 10.94 -2.16
CA GLY A 24 -7.98 9.88 -3.16
C GLY A 24 -6.61 9.37 -3.59
N TYR A 25 -5.55 9.84 -2.96
CA TYR A 25 -4.18 9.40 -3.27
C TYR A 25 -3.26 9.67 -2.08
N ILE A 26 -2.06 9.07 -2.14
CA ILE A 26 -0.95 9.41 -1.24
C ILE A 26 0.32 9.52 -2.08
N ASN A 27 1.33 10.18 -1.52
CA ASN A 27 2.67 10.22 -2.09
C ASN A 27 3.57 9.24 -1.32
N TRP A 28 4.15 8.29 -2.03
CA TRP A 28 5.02 7.27 -1.45
C TRP A 28 6.46 7.58 -1.78
N THR A 29 7.33 7.64 -0.79
CA THR A 29 8.74 7.97 -1.00
C THR A 29 9.39 6.97 -1.94
N MET A 30 10.16 7.46 -2.92
CA MET A 30 10.83 6.60 -3.89
C MET A 30 12.08 5.92 -3.33
N HIS A 31 12.57 6.36 -2.18
CA HIS A 31 13.77 5.81 -1.57
C HIS A 31 13.59 4.31 -1.30
N ARG A 32 14.47 3.49 -1.87
CA ARG A 32 14.47 2.02 -1.73
C ARG A 32 13.21 1.34 -2.28
N THR A 33 12.47 2.00 -3.15
CA THR A 33 11.32 1.39 -3.81
C THR A 33 11.55 1.39 -5.31
N ASN A 34 11.03 0.37 -5.97
CA ASN A 34 11.20 0.18 -7.42
C ASN A 34 9.86 -0.04 -8.11
N PHE A 35 8.86 0.75 -7.73
CA PHE A 35 7.57 0.67 -8.40
C PHE A 35 7.68 1.22 -9.82
N GLU A 36 6.85 0.70 -10.72
CA GLU A 36 6.67 1.23 -12.05
C GLU A 36 5.28 1.84 -12.16
N VAL A 37 5.13 2.86 -12.99
CA VAL A 37 3.81 3.42 -13.27
C VAL A 37 2.93 2.30 -13.85
N GLY A 38 1.74 2.14 -13.28
CA GLY A 38 0.83 1.06 -13.62
C GLY A 38 0.80 -0.07 -12.61
N ASP A 39 1.81 -0.16 -11.75
CA ASP A 39 1.87 -1.19 -10.72
C ASP A 39 0.74 -1.02 -9.70
N ILE A 40 0.34 -2.13 -9.10
CA ILE A 40 -0.64 -2.15 -8.02
C ILE A 40 0.11 -2.28 -6.70
N VAL A 41 -0.28 -1.48 -5.71
CA VAL A 41 0.31 -1.52 -4.38
C VAL A 41 -0.80 -1.71 -3.36
N PHE A 42 -0.79 -2.87 -2.70
CA PHE A 42 -1.71 -3.13 -1.59
C PHE A 42 -1.06 -2.59 -0.31
N LEU A 43 -1.85 -1.89 0.50
CA LEU A 43 -1.34 -1.28 1.72
C LEU A 43 -1.76 -2.07 2.95
N PHE A 44 -0.76 -2.57 3.67
CA PHE A 44 -0.94 -3.17 4.99
C PHE A 44 -0.86 -2.05 6.02
N MET A 45 -1.97 -1.81 6.72
CA MET A 45 -2.05 -0.75 7.72
C MET A 45 -1.50 -1.25 9.04
N SER A 46 -0.36 -0.72 9.46
CA SER A 46 0.37 -1.26 10.61
C SER A 46 -0.38 -1.11 11.94
N ASP A 47 -1.21 -0.08 12.09
CA ASP A 47 -2.00 0.11 13.30
C ASP A 47 -3.24 -0.81 13.34
N GLU A 48 -3.78 -1.12 12.17
CA GLU A 48 -4.97 -1.96 12.04
C GLU A 48 -4.63 -3.43 11.86
N ARG A 49 -3.39 -3.75 11.54
CA ARG A 49 -2.87 -5.09 11.29
C ARG A 49 -3.67 -5.82 10.22
N LYS A 50 -3.88 -5.15 9.08
CA LYS A 50 -4.61 -5.71 7.94
C LYS A 50 -4.28 -4.96 6.66
N VAL A 51 -4.51 -5.62 5.51
CA VAL A 51 -4.51 -4.93 4.22
C VAL A 51 -5.88 -4.28 4.04
N ALA A 52 -5.89 -2.96 3.85
CA ALA A 52 -7.13 -2.20 3.76
C ALA A 52 -7.32 -1.49 2.42
N PHE A 53 -6.26 -1.28 1.65
CA PHE A 53 -6.36 -0.49 0.42
C PHE A 53 -5.63 -1.14 -0.73
N LYS A 54 -6.26 -1.05 -1.91
CA LYS A 54 -5.64 -1.32 -3.19
C LYS A 54 -5.39 0.02 -3.86
N THR A 55 -4.14 0.28 -4.24
CA THR A 55 -3.76 1.51 -4.92
C THR A 55 -3.04 1.20 -6.23
N LYS A 56 -2.97 2.20 -7.10
CA LYS A 56 -2.27 2.08 -8.37
C LYS A 56 -1.25 3.22 -8.48
N VAL A 57 -0.05 2.89 -8.94
CA VAL A 57 1.00 3.89 -9.21
C VAL A 57 0.61 4.61 -10.50
N VAL A 58 0.24 5.90 -10.39
CA VAL A 58 -0.21 6.68 -11.56
C VAL A 58 0.85 7.66 -12.03
N ALA A 59 1.86 7.96 -11.21
CA ALA A 59 2.93 8.87 -11.57
C ALA A 59 4.15 8.61 -10.69
N LYS A 60 5.32 9.08 -11.13
CA LYS A 60 6.57 9.00 -10.36
C LYS A 60 7.31 10.32 -10.47
N ASP A 61 8.36 10.47 -9.67
CA ASP A 61 9.16 11.71 -9.62
C ASP A 61 8.31 12.93 -9.29
N CYS A 62 7.29 12.73 -8.44
CA CYS A 62 6.34 13.77 -8.08
C CYS A 62 6.81 14.53 -6.84
N ASP A 63 6.42 15.80 -6.77
CA ASP A 63 6.52 16.54 -5.52
C ASP A 63 5.41 16.07 -4.57
N ARG A 64 5.69 16.13 -3.28
CA ARG A 64 4.72 15.68 -2.28
C ARG A 64 3.64 16.73 -2.08
N THR A 65 2.40 16.27 -2.13
CA THR A 65 1.22 17.12 -1.92
C THR A 65 0.31 16.61 -0.80
N ASP A 66 0.75 15.57 -0.08
CA ASP A 66 -0.02 15.00 1.06
C ASP A 66 0.58 15.38 2.42
N ILE A 67 1.39 16.42 2.48
CA ILE A 67 2.17 16.81 3.66
C ILE A 67 1.29 17.03 4.90
N ALA A 68 0.05 17.47 4.72
CA ALA A 68 -0.85 17.75 5.85
C ALA A 68 -1.16 16.52 6.70
N TYR A 69 -0.95 15.33 6.16
CA TYR A 69 -1.26 14.06 6.85
C TYR A 69 -0.03 13.43 7.50
N TRP A 70 1.14 14.05 7.37
CA TRP A 70 2.38 13.49 7.88
C TRP A 70 2.65 13.92 9.31
N GLN A 71 3.05 12.96 10.15
CA GLN A 71 3.41 13.18 11.56
C GLN A 71 4.90 13.44 11.74
N VAL A 72 5.73 12.94 10.82
CA VAL A 72 7.17 13.18 10.78
C VAL A 72 7.48 13.83 9.44
N ARG A 73 8.62 14.53 9.37
CA ARG A 73 8.97 15.21 8.12
C ARG A 73 9.31 14.20 7.02
N PRO A 74 8.54 14.13 5.93
CA PRO A 74 8.81 13.21 4.84
C PRO A 74 9.71 13.86 3.78
N ASN A 75 10.17 13.06 2.82
CA ASN A 75 10.78 13.60 1.61
C ASN A 75 9.73 14.36 0.81
N MET A 76 10.08 15.57 0.37
CA MET A 76 9.15 16.45 -0.34
C MET A 76 9.17 16.25 -1.86
N HIS A 77 10.22 15.60 -2.37
CA HIS A 77 10.43 15.41 -3.79
C HIS A 77 10.65 13.94 -4.11
N PHE A 78 10.49 13.58 -5.40
CA PHE A 78 10.74 12.22 -5.88
C PHE A 78 9.88 11.20 -5.14
N THR A 79 8.57 11.36 -5.29
CA THR A 79 7.60 10.40 -4.75
C THR A 79 6.84 9.73 -5.88
N TYR A 80 6.30 8.55 -5.59
CA TYR A 80 5.26 7.94 -6.41
C TYR A 80 3.91 8.49 -5.97
N LYS A 81 3.02 8.72 -6.94
CA LYS A 81 1.63 9.01 -6.60
C LYS A 81 0.84 7.71 -6.66
N LEU A 82 0.32 7.30 -5.51
CA LEU A 82 -0.49 6.09 -5.38
C LEU A 82 -1.96 6.50 -5.28
N GLU A 83 -2.71 6.22 -6.33
CA GLU A 83 -4.12 6.57 -6.39
C GLU A 83 -4.98 5.44 -5.82
N LEU A 84 -5.96 5.79 -5.01
CA LEU A 84 -6.86 4.81 -4.41
C LEU A 84 -7.69 4.13 -5.49
N VAL A 85 -7.64 2.80 -5.53
CA VAL A 85 -8.49 1.99 -6.41
C VAL A 85 -9.69 1.46 -5.64
N LYS A 86 -9.45 0.90 -4.45
CA LYS A 86 -10.53 0.30 -3.66
C LYS A 86 -10.13 0.19 -2.20
N GLU A 87 -11.08 0.43 -1.31
CA GLU A 87 -10.94 0.15 0.11
C GLU A 87 -11.59 -1.19 0.44
N TYR A 88 -10.94 -1.99 1.29
CA TYR A 88 -11.53 -3.22 1.83
C TYR A 88 -11.80 -3.01 3.31
N THR A 89 -13.05 -3.23 3.73
CA THR A 89 -13.48 -2.99 5.10
C THR A 89 -13.81 -4.27 5.88
N GLY A 90 -13.69 -5.44 5.26
CA GLY A 90 -13.96 -6.71 5.92
C GLY A 90 -12.79 -7.19 6.76
N ASN A 91 -12.82 -8.46 7.14
CA ASN A 91 -11.80 -9.07 8.00
C ASN A 91 -11.02 -10.21 7.33
N LYS A 92 -11.24 -10.45 6.05
CA LYS A 92 -10.52 -11.52 5.32
C LYS A 92 -9.06 -11.18 5.06
N LEU A 93 -8.66 -9.93 5.20
CA LEU A 93 -7.29 -9.48 5.00
C LEU A 93 -6.63 -9.05 6.29
N ASP A 94 -7.15 -9.51 7.43
CA ASP A 94 -6.49 -9.34 8.73
C ASP A 94 -5.19 -10.16 8.75
N GLU A 95 -4.25 -9.75 9.57
CA GLU A 95 -2.93 -10.39 9.63
C GLU A 95 -3.01 -11.91 9.81
N ASP A 96 -3.88 -12.39 10.69
CA ASP A 96 -4.04 -13.83 10.94
C ASP A 96 -4.47 -14.58 9.68
N GLU A 97 -5.38 -13.98 8.91
CA GLU A 97 -5.83 -14.58 7.65
C GLU A 97 -4.73 -14.57 6.60
N LEU A 98 -3.96 -13.48 6.55
CA LEU A 98 -2.85 -13.39 5.61
C LEU A 98 -1.79 -14.45 5.91
N ILE A 99 -1.51 -14.70 7.19
CA ILE A 99 -0.53 -15.71 7.60
C ILE A 99 -0.96 -17.10 7.10
N GLN A 100 -2.24 -17.41 7.14
CA GLN A 100 -2.75 -18.67 6.63
C GLN A 100 -2.58 -18.82 5.11
N HIS A 101 -2.35 -17.72 4.42
CA HIS A 101 -2.22 -17.70 2.96
C HIS A 101 -0.81 -17.29 2.50
N GLY A 102 0.19 -17.54 3.34
CA GLY A 102 1.58 -17.39 2.93
C GLY A 102 2.26 -16.11 3.37
N PHE A 103 1.59 -15.23 4.12
CA PHE A 103 2.24 -14.05 4.68
C PHE A 103 3.17 -14.46 5.80
N LYS A 104 4.45 -14.10 5.66
CA LYS A 104 5.47 -14.49 6.64
C LYS A 104 5.73 -13.41 7.67
N GLY A 105 4.93 -12.37 7.67
CA GLY A 105 5.15 -11.24 8.55
C GLY A 105 6.31 -10.41 8.06
N GLY A 106 6.85 -9.65 8.97
CA GLY A 106 7.98 -8.81 8.66
C GLY A 106 7.66 -7.35 8.83
N ARG A 107 8.70 -6.55 8.72
CA ARG A 107 8.60 -5.11 8.90
C ARG A 107 9.10 -4.35 7.68
N SER A 108 9.23 -5.07 6.56
CA SER A 108 9.65 -4.44 5.32
C SER A 108 8.64 -3.41 4.88
N ILE A 109 9.14 -2.35 4.28
CA ILE A 109 8.30 -1.27 3.80
C ILE A 109 7.50 -1.71 2.57
N GLN A 110 8.08 -2.60 1.77
CA GLN A 110 7.40 -3.15 0.60
C GLN A 110 7.95 -4.53 0.25
N HIS A 111 7.09 -5.35 -0.34
CA HIS A 111 7.43 -6.67 -0.85
C HIS A 111 6.85 -6.84 -2.24
N PRO A 112 7.65 -7.31 -3.22
CA PRO A 112 7.07 -7.69 -4.51
C PRO A 112 6.33 -9.02 -4.34
N LEU A 113 5.03 -9.02 -4.60
CA LEU A 113 4.19 -10.19 -4.39
C LEU A 113 4.41 -11.27 -5.45
N LYS A 114 5.11 -10.95 -6.55
CA LYS A 114 5.42 -11.96 -7.56
C LYS A 114 6.22 -13.14 -7.00
N ASN A 115 6.89 -12.94 -5.88
CA ASN A 115 7.66 -13.99 -5.22
C ASN A 115 6.83 -14.77 -4.19
N ASN A 116 5.56 -14.45 -4.05
CA ASN A 116 4.63 -15.12 -3.13
C ASN A 116 3.26 -15.22 -3.78
N VAL A 117 3.14 -16.14 -4.72
CA VAL A 117 1.96 -16.27 -5.57
C VAL A 117 0.71 -16.61 -4.75
N GLU A 118 0.86 -17.41 -3.71
CA GLU A 118 -0.28 -17.77 -2.85
C GLU A 118 -0.87 -16.54 -2.19
N LEU A 119 -0.04 -15.70 -1.59
CA LEU A 119 -0.49 -14.49 -0.92
C LEU A 119 -1.08 -13.50 -1.93
N LEU A 120 -0.43 -13.33 -3.07
CA LEU A 120 -0.91 -12.47 -4.13
C LEU A 120 -2.31 -12.88 -4.58
N SER A 121 -2.49 -14.18 -4.87
CA SER A 121 -3.78 -14.69 -5.34
C SER A 121 -4.87 -14.48 -4.30
N TYR A 122 -4.54 -14.68 -3.03
CA TYR A 122 -5.51 -14.50 -1.95
C TYR A 122 -5.94 -13.05 -1.84
N ILE A 123 -4.99 -12.12 -1.74
CA ILE A 123 -5.29 -10.70 -1.58
C ILE A 123 -6.10 -10.21 -2.78
N ASP A 124 -5.62 -10.53 -3.98
CA ASP A 124 -6.29 -10.07 -5.21
C ASP A 124 -7.71 -10.60 -5.29
N SER A 125 -7.92 -11.88 -4.95
CA SER A 125 -9.26 -12.48 -4.98
C SER A 125 -10.22 -11.80 -4.02
N VAL A 126 -9.76 -11.41 -2.84
CA VAL A 126 -10.61 -10.73 -1.87
C VAL A 126 -11.04 -9.36 -2.39
N PHE A 127 -10.14 -8.62 -3.02
CA PHE A 127 -10.50 -7.34 -3.62
C PHE A 127 -11.43 -7.49 -4.83
N GLU A 128 -11.40 -8.64 -5.50
CA GLU A 128 -12.25 -8.89 -6.67
C GLU A 128 -13.64 -9.41 -6.33
N GLU A 129 -13.90 -9.77 -5.05
CA GLU A 129 -15.17 -10.39 -4.63
C GLU A 129 -16.39 -9.48 -4.74
N ASP A 130 -16.24 -8.20 -4.85
CA ASP A 130 -17.40 -7.28 -4.92
C ASP A 130 -17.78 -6.97 -6.36
#